data_983741d0359d2f76f904847c010fc494
#
_entry.id   983741d0359d2f76f904847c010fc494
#
_cell.length_a   1.000
_cell.length_b   1.000
_cell.length_c   1.000
_cell.angle_alpha   90.00
_cell.angle_beta   90.00
_cell.angle_gamma   90.00
#
_symmetry.space_group_name_H-M   'P 1'
#
loop_
_entity.id
_entity.type
_entity.pdbx_description
1 polymer ?
#
loop_
_entity_poly.entity_id
_entity_poly.type
_entity_poly.pdbx_seq_one_letter_code
_entity_poly.pdbx_strand_id
1 'polypeptide(L)'
;MNNKTQKIAFTVEKTGSGYSAFANDYDVYTTGKDLAELKMNMKEAFDLHMEGEEKMEYELVPEFDIPLLFEYYKVINVSALSEILGMNRALLAQYINGHKKPSSKQTERIVIGVKKLGEELASLQMA
;
A
#
# COMPACT_ATOMS: atom_id res chain seq x y z
N MET A 1 -3.43 20.64 22.66
CA MET A 1 -2.34 19.71 22.52
C MET A 1 -2.60 18.72 21.43
N ASN A 2 -1.75 18.68 20.45
CA ASN A 2 -1.96 17.86 19.26
C ASN A 2 -1.10 16.60 19.30
N ASN A 3 -1.70 15.51 19.74
CA ASN A 3 -1.06 14.21 19.62
C ASN A 3 -1.34 13.67 18.22
N LYS A 4 -0.74 14.31 17.25
CA LYS A 4 -0.89 13.84 15.88
C LYS A 4 0.00 12.64 15.67
N THR A 5 -0.60 11.55 15.27
CA THR A 5 0.12 10.38 14.82
C THR A 5 0.84 10.73 13.52
N GLN A 6 2.15 10.59 13.50
CA GLN A 6 2.92 10.80 12.28
C GLN A 6 2.78 9.61 11.35
N LYS A 7 2.64 9.88 10.09
CA LYS A 7 2.60 8.83 9.07
C LYS A 7 3.99 8.66 8.48
N ILE A 8 4.52 7.47 8.63
CA ILE A 8 5.86 7.13 8.14
C ILE A 8 5.70 6.25 6.92
N ALA A 9 5.98 6.81 5.75
CA ALA A 9 5.81 6.10 4.49
C ALA A 9 6.98 5.19 4.21
N PHE A 10 6.68 3.95 3.84
CA PHE A 10 7.66 2.97 3.38
C PHE A 10 7.33 2.59 1.94
N THR A 11 8.34 2.59 1.09
CA THR A 11 8.20 2.08 -0.27
C THR A 11 8.44 0.58 -0.25
N VAL A 12 7.47 -0.16 -0.75
CA VAL A 12 7.51 -1.64 -0.77
C VAL A 12 7.77 -2.11 -2.19
N GLU A 13 8.71 -3.03 -2.32
CA GLU A 13 9.08 -3.60 -3.62
C GLU A 13 9.13 -5.11 -3.54
N LYS A 14 8.78 -5.77 -4.62
CA LYS A 14 8.88 -7.22 -4.72
C LYS A 14 10.31 -7.59 -5.10
N THR A 15 10.85 -8.62 -4.42
CA THR A 15 12.19 -9.14 -4.69
C THR A 15 12.10 -10.56 -5.23
N GLY A 16 13.21 -11.14 -5.59
CA GLY A 16 13.23 -12.52 -6.09
C GLY A 16 12.79 -13.56 -5.07
N SER A 17 12.94 -13.27 -3.77
CA SER A 17 12.63 -14.22 -2.71
C SER A 17 11.57 -13.72 -1.73
N GLY A 18 10.98 -12.57 -1.99
CA GLY A 18 9.98 -11.99 -1.10
C GLY A 18 9.76 -10.52 -1.38
N TYR A 19 9.89 -9.71 -0.34
CA TYR A 19 9.64 -8.27 -0.43
C TYR A 19 10.69 -7.50 0.35
N SER A 20 10.89 -6.24 -0.05
CA SER A 20 11.72 -5.31 0.68
C SER A 20 10.94 -4.03 0.94
N ALA A 21 11.34 -3.30 1.95
CA ALA A 21 10.74 -2.02 2.28
C ALA A 21 11.80 -1.07 2.80
N PHE A 22 11.72 0.18 2.40
CA PHE A 22 12.59 1.21 2.94
C PHE A 22 11.75 2.45 3.29
N ALA A 23 12.09 3.07 4.41
CA ALA A 23 11.42 4.30 4.82
C ALA A 23 11.84 5.43 3.89
N ASN A 24 10.86 6.25 3.47
CA ASN A 24 11.15 7.32 2.51
C ASN A 24 12.01 8.42 3.12
N ASP A 25 11.82 8.69 4.41
CA ASP A 25 12.48 9.81 5.08
C ASP A 25 13.42 9.40 6.22
N TYR A 26 13.71 8.12 6.34
CA TYR A 26 14.57 7.58 7.40
C TYR A 26 15.48 6.52 6.82
N ASP A 27 16.64 6.35 7.42
CA ASP A 27 17.59 5.32 6.99
C ASP A 27 17.20 3.98 7.60
N VAL A 28 16.07 3.45 7.15
CA VAL A 28 15.50 2.18 7.62
C VAL A 28 15.17 1.31 6.42
N TYR A 29 15.68 0.10 6.42
CA TYR A 29 15.46 -0.88 5.36
C TYR A 29 15.23 -2.25 5.99
N THR A 30 14.29 -3.01 5.44
CA THR A 30 14.03 -4.36 5.91
C THR A 30 13.48 -5.22 4.78
N THR A 31 13.39 -6.51 5.04
CA THR A 31 12.86 -7.49 4.09
C THR A 31 11.90 -8.42 4.81
N GLY A 32 11.14 -9.17 4.02
CA GLY A 32 10.27 -10.21 4.52
C GLY A 32 9.97 -11.19 3.42
N LYS A 33 9.72 -12.44 3.76
CA LYS A 33 9.42 -13.47 2.76
C LYS A 33 7.98 -13.36 2.25
N ASP A 34 7.10 -12.77 3.04
CA ASP A 34 5.74 -12.47 2.66
C ASP A 34 5.36 -11.10 3.20
N LEU A 35 4.19 -10.60 2.83
CA LEU A 35 3.77 -9.25 3.23
C LEU A 35 3.49 -9.13 4.73
N ALA A 36 3.02 -10.18 5.36
CA ALA A 36 2.79 -10.18 6.81
C ALA A 36 4.10 -10.05 7.58
N GLU A 37 5.11 -10.84 7.20
CA GLU A 37 6.43 -10.77 7.80
C GLU A 37 7.08 -9.42 7.54
N LEU A 38 6.95 -8.91 6.32
CA LEU A 38 7.50 -7.60 5.97
C LEU A 38 6.94 -6.51 6.89
N LYS A 39 5.63 -6.53 7.13
CA LYS A 39 4.97 -5.53 7.97
C LYS A 39 5.48 -5.57 9.40
N MET A 40 5.64 -6.77 9.95
CA MET A 40 6.23 -6.95 11.28
C MET A 40 7.66 -6.42 11.32
N ASN A 41 8.44 -6.76 10.30
CA ASN A 41 9.84 -6.36 10.23
C ASN A 41 10.00 -4.85 10.03
N MET A 42 9.08 -4.21 9.32
CA MET A 42 9.06 -2.75 9.17
C MET A 42 8.93 -2.08 10.52
N LYS A 43 7.99 -2.54 11.33
CA LYS A 43 7.77 -1.98 12.65
C LYS A 43 8.98 -2.18 13.54
N GLU A 44 9.53 -3.39 13.56
CA GLU A 44 10.70 -3.70 14.37
C GLU A 44 11.91 -2.86 13.96
N ALA A 45 12.16 -2.76 12.65
CA ALA A 45 13.28 -1.98 12.14
C ALA A 45 13.13 -0.49 12.45
N PHE A 46 11.93 0.04 12.31
CA PHE A 46 11.69 1.45 12.60
C PHE A 46 11.82 1.73 14.09
N ASP A 47 11.25 0.89 14.94
CA ASP A 47 11.36 1.03 16.38
C ASP A 47 12.82 1.00 16.84
N LEU A 48 13.62 0.10 16.25
CA LEU A 48 15.03 -0.01 16.56
C LEU A 48 15.79 1.25 16.13
N HIS A 49 15.48 1.79 14.96
CA HIS A 49 16.08 3.02 14.47
C HIS A 49 15.79 4.21 15.38
N MET A 50 14.59 4.25 15.92
CA MET A 50 14.15 5.34 16.79
C MET A 50 14.50 5.13 18.25
N GLU A 51 15.19 4.06 18.58
CA GLU A 51 15.60 3.77 19.95
C GLU A 51 16.50 4.89 20.47
N GLY A 52 16.18 5.38 21.66
CA GLY A 52 16.92 6.50 22.25
C GLY A 52 16.40 7.86 21.85
N GLU A 53 15.52 7.92 20.86
CA GLU A 53 14.91 9.18 20.45
C GLU A 53 13.66 9.47 21.26
N GLU A 54 13.18 10.69 21.17
CA GLU A 54 11.96 11.10 21.82
C GLU A 54 10.78 10.27 21.33
N LYS A 55 9.96 9.80 22.25
CA LYS A 55 8.79 8.99 21.88
C LYS A 55 7.83 9.81 21.04
N MET A 56 7.40 9.22 19.93
CA MET A 56 6.35 9.80 19.12
C MET A 56 5.37 8.71 18.74
N GLU A 57 4.14 9.12 18.53
CA GLU A 57 3.14 8.21 17.98
C GLU A 57 3.28 8.23 16.47
N TYR A 58 3.29 7.06 15.87
CA TYR A 58 3.44 6.94 14.43
C TYR A 58 2.63 5.77 13.88
N GLU A 59 2.35 5.89 12.61
CA GLU A 59 1.69 4.85 11.84
C GLU A 59 2.54 4.58 10.61
N LEU A 60 2.87 3.33 10.36
CA LEU A 60 3.62 2.94 9.18
C LEU A 60 2.67 2.79 8.01
N VAL A 61 2.96 3.49 6.92
CA VAL A 61 2.11 3.51 5.74
C VAL A 61 2.89 2.90 4.57
N PRO A 62 2.55 1.67 4.16
CA PRO A 62 3.21 1.09 3.00
C PRO A 62 2.70 1.74 1.71
N GLU A 63 3.62 2.04 0.81
CA GLU A 63 3.30 2.56 -0.52
C GLU A 63 3.61 1.48 -1.53
N PHE A 64 2.60 1.06 -2.27
CA PHE A 64 2.70 -0.01 -3.25
C PHE A 64 2.58 0.55 -4.66
N ASP A 65 3.21 -0.10 -5.62
CA ASP A 65 2.86 0.11 -7.01
C ASP A 65 1.54 -0.64 -7.29
N ILE A 66 1.00 -0.48 -8.49
CA ILE A 66 -0.32 -1.07 -8.81
C ILE A 66 -0.30 -2.59 -8.69
N PRO A 67 0.68 -3.33 -9.24
CA PRO A 67 0.71 -4.79 -9.06
C PRO A 67 0.72 -5.21 -7.59
N LEU A 68 1.52 -4.58 -6.76
CA LEU A 68 1.62 -4.92 -5.34
C LEU A 68 0.34 -4.56 -4.57
N LEU A 69 -0.31 -3.45 -4.92
CA LEU A 69 -1.57 -3.06 -4.31
C LEU A 69 -2.60 -4.18 -4.44
N PHE A 70 -2.73 -4.73 -5.65
CA PHE A 70 -3.71 -5.78 -5.90
C PHE A 70 -3.26 -7.15 -5.41
N GLU A 71 -1.98 -7.37 -5.25
CA GLU A 71 -1.47 -8.57 -4.61
C GLU A 71 -1.76 -8.55 -3.10
N TYR A 72 -1.60 -7.38 -2.49
CA TYR A 72 -1.84 -7.21 -1.06
C TYR A 72 -3.34 -7.27 -0.73
N TYR A 73 -4.17 -6.62 -1.54
CA TYR A 73 -5.62 -6.58 -1.32
C TYR A 73 -6.34 -7.45 -2.33
N LYS A 74 -6.13 -8.75 -2.23
CA LYS A 74 -6.75 -9.73 -3.15
C LYS A 74 -8.27 -9.78 -3.05
N VAL A 75 -8.82 -9.19 -2.00
CA VAL A 75 -10.27 -9.09 -1.81
C VAL A 75 -10.94 -8.22 -2.87
N ILE A 76 -10.19 -7.35 -3.55
CA ILE A 76 -10.74 -6.46 -4.56
C ILE A 76 -11.06 -7.25 -5.82
N ASN A 77 -12.32 -7.20 -6.23
CA ASN A 77 -12.77 -7.79 -7.49
C ASN A 77 -12.40 -6.86 -8.64
N VAL A 78 -11.42 -7.28 -9.43
CA VAL A 78 -10.88 -6.47 -10.52
C VAL A 78 -11.92 -6.15 -11.60
N SER A 79 -12.75 -7.13 -11.92
CA SER A 79 -13.80 -6.96 -12.93
C SER A 79 -14.80 -5.88 -12.51
N ALA A 80 -15.27 -5.97 -11.25
CA ALA A 80 -16.20 -5.00 -10.71
C ALA A 80 -15.56 -3.61 -10.58
N LEU A 81 -14.29 -3.58 -10.20
CA LEU A 81 -13.57 -2.32 -10.08
C LEU A 81 -13.43 -1.63 -11.45
N SER A 82 -13.17 -2.39 -12.51
CA SER A 82 -13.07 -1.82 -13.85
C SER A 82 -14.36 -1.11 -14.26
N GLU A 83 -15.51 -1.66 -13.89
CA GLU A 83 -16.80 -1.02 -14.15
C GLU A 83 -16.97 0.27 -13.36
N ILE A 84 -16.61 0.25 -12.09
CA ILE A 84 -16.67 1.44 -11.22
C ILE A 84 -15.79 2.55 -11.77
N LEU A 85 -14.60 2.21 -12.25
CA LEU A 85 -13.66 3.17 -12.82
C LEU A 85 -14.02 3.63 -14.22
N GLY A 86 -14.90 2.90 -14.91
CA GLY A 86 -15.15 3.14 -16.32
C GLY A 86 -13.91 2.85 -17.16
N MET A 87 -13.08 1.91 -16.72
CA MET A 87 -11.84 1.54 -17.40
C MET A 87 -12.00 0.17 -18.05
N ASN A 88 -11.38 0.00 -19.21
CA ASN A 88 -11.40 -1.28 -19.91
C ASN A 88 -10.80 -2.35 -19.01
N ARG A 89 -11.52 -3.46 -18.82
CA ARG A 89 -11.11 -4.56 -17.95
C ARG A 89 -9.76 -5.15 -18.35
N ALA A 90 -9.54 -5.35 -19.65
CA ALA A 90 -8.29 -5.92 -20.13
C ALA A 90 -7.12 -4.98 -19.84
N LEU A 91 -7.32 -3.68 -19.97
CA LEU A 91 -6.30 -2.69 -19.66
C LEU A 91 -5.95 -2.70 -18.18
N LEU A 92 -6.98 -2.72 -17.31
CA LEU A 92 -6.74 -2.78 -15.87
C LEU A 92 -5.98 -4.05 -15.50
N ALA A 93 -6.34 -5.19 -16.11
CA ALA A 93 -5.64 -6.45 -15.89
C ALA A 93 -4.17 -6.36 -16.29
N GLN A 94 -3.86 -5.68 -17.40
CA GLN A 94 -2.47 -5.49 -17.83
C GLN A 94 -1.67 -4.65 -16.83
N TYR A 95 -2.28 -3.65 -16.25
CA TYR A 95 -1.65 -2.84 -15.20
C TYR A 95 -1.38 -3.68 -13.94
N ILE A 96 -2.36 -4.48 -13.54
CA ILE A 96 -2.25 -5.32 -12.34
C ILE A 96 -1.19 -6.41 -12.51
N ASN A 97 -1.10 -6.99 -13.70
CA ASN A 97 -0.12 -8.03 -13.98
C ASN A 97 1.28 -7.49 -14.25
N GLY A 98 1.43 -6.17 -14.32
CA GLY A 98 2.71 -5.56 -14.60
C GLY A 98 3.13 -5.61 -16.06
N HIS A 99 2.25 -6.09 -16.96
CA HIS A 99 2.54 -6.15 -18.40
C HIS A 99 2.55 -4.76 -19.03
N LYS A 100 1.86 -3.83 -18.43
CA LYS A 100 1.80 -2.46 -18.91
C LYS A 100 1.87 -1.53 -17.70
N LYS A 101 2.70 -0.50 -17.79
CA LYS A 101 2.85 0.46 -16.70
C LYS A 101 1.84 1.60 -16.90
N PRO A 102 0.97 1.86 -15.91
CA PRO A 102 0.03 2.96 -16.03
C PRO A 102 0.74 4.31 -15.94
N SER A 103 0.18 5.31 -16.62
CA SER A 103 0.64 6.69 -16.46
C SER A 103 0.32 7.18 -15.07
N SER A 104 0.90 8.32 -14.67
CA SER A 104 0.58 8.93 -13.38
C SER A 104 -0.92 9.23 -13.26
N LYS A 105 -1.53 9.68 -14.34
CA LYS A 105 -2.95 9.98 -14.38
C LYS A 105 -3.81 8.73 -14.17
N GLN A 106 -3.45 7.63 -14.84
CA GLN A 106 -4.17 6.37 -14.69
C GLN A 106 -3.96 5.77 -13.30
N THR A 107 -2.74 5.85 -12.77
CA THR A 107 -2.46 5.40 -11.42
C THR A 107 -3.32 6.15 -10.41
N GLU A 108 -3.39 7.46 -10.52
CA GLU A 108 -4.22 8.29 -9.64
C GLU A 108 -5.69 7.91 -9.74
N ARG A 109 -6.18 7.69 -10.95
CA ARG A 109 -7.55 7.27 -11.20
C ARG A 109 -7.88 5.97 -10.49
N ILE A 110 -6.98 4.98 -10.59
CA ILE A 110 -7.16 3.68 -9.94
C ILE A 110 -7.17 3.85 -8.42
N VAL A 111 -6.22 4.60 -7.88
CA VAL A 111 -6.12 4.80 -6.43
C VAL A 111 -7.34 5.52 -5.89
N ILE A 112 -7.82 6.56 -6.58
CA ILE A 112 -9.03 7.29 -6.18
C ILE A 112 -10.24 6.35 -6.15
N GLY A 113 -10.36 5.49 -7.17
CA GLY A 113 -11.46 4.52 -7.22
C GLY A 113 -11.42 3.54 -6.07
N VAL A 114 -10.24 3.02 -5.74
CA VAL A 114 -10.06 2.10 -4.63
C VAL A 114 -10.39 2.79 -3.30
N LYS A 115 -9.96 4.03 -3.12
CA LYS A 115 -10.25 4.79 -1.90
C LYS A 115 -11.74 5.07 -1.75
N LYS A 116 -12.42 5.38 -2.83
CA LYS A 116 -13.88 5.56 -2.80
C LYS A 116 -14.60 4.30 -2.37
N LEU A 117 -14.17 3.16 -2.89
CA LEU A 117 -14.72 1.87 -2.47
C LEU A 117 -14.50 1.68 -0.97
N GLY A 118 -13.31 2.01 -0.48
CA GLY A 118 -13.01 1.92 0.94
C GLY A 118 -13.93 2.77 1.80
N GLU A 119 -14.21 4.00 1.36
CA GLU A 119 -15.13 4.90 2.07
C GLU A 119 -16.54 4.33 2.12
N GLU A 120 -17.02 3.77 1.02
CA GLU A 120 -18.34 3.15 0.97
C GLU A 120 -18.43 1.97 1.92
N LEU A 121 -17.41 1.12 1.93
CA LEU A 121 -17.38 -0.05 2.81
C LEU A 121 -17.32 0.37 4.28
N ALA A 122 -16.58 1.43 4.58
CA ALA A 122 -16.45 1.95 5.94
C ALA A 122 -17.76 2.51 6.48
N SER A 123 -18.62 3.01 5.60
CA SER A 123 -19.91 3.59 5.99
C SER A 123 -21.07 2.61 5.87
N LEU A 124 -20.77 1.35 5.58
CA LEU A 124 -21.79 0.33 5.40
C LEU A 124 -22.61 0.12 6.67
N GLN A 125 -23.92 0.02 6.51
CA GLN A 125 -24.82 -0.30 7.61
C GLN A 125 -25.64 -1.53 7.24
N MET A 126 -25.78 -2.41 8.19
CA MET A 126 -26.54 -3.65 7.98
C MET A 126 -28.00 -3.45 8.37
N ALA A 127 -28.87 -4.07 7.61
CA ALA A 127 -30.32 -4.06 7.90
C ALA A 127 -30.64 -4.92 9.11
#